data_1763d8f96f58ee518bfd595db0ca20fc
#
_entry.id   1763d8f96f58ee518bfd595db0ca20fc
#
_cell.length_a   1.000
_cell.length_b   1.000
_cell.length_c   1.000
_cell.angle_alpha   90.00
_cell.angle_beta   90.00
_cell.angle_gamma   90.00
#
_symmetry.space_group_name_H-M   'P 1'
#
loop_
_entity.id
_entity.type
_entity.pdbx_description
1 polymer ?
#
loop_
_entity_poly.entity_id
_entity_poly.type
_entity_poly.pdbx_seq_one_letter_code
_entity_poly.pdbx_strand_id
1 'polypeptide(L)'
;MSSKVTFAFDNNPLGVYQSGQVISGTAELVTERPKTIRSIFITINGYGETRWQESEERVGEDGKTTKTLVTHTTTKVYYSTDQYVYGQNGGSQLELPTGKYVFPFRATIPPDAPTSFNGAHGQIKHEVTLTVDRSVRYNNTFKQCFSVILPHDLNKRHEYTEPLKRLESKSFWWGSIFGANKPMVMDVSTTYSGYVPGQKIHFHLVLDNQSDVQCMDVKVRLLKNVSYRANSSGVKEQLKVTESRVADKHCGEVLKHNKAQFNEFLVVPPTTPTTQSEKDPIRVSYTLRFIAKTFKLHGGGDLVVDFPLTIGTVPLLGSAGDKGPGQADKSQSNGSFYPGSPIFQEDVSDEPFESNTFKPRYPVYPFDNKPGSGTNGANGGASAPSLYPKAEDTPPAPPVHFSPNPVPQAVHKSPPYPTNPPAAAAASAPSGNFEVLGFSIPPDYKPTPSAPAGAPTGGIGWK
;
A
#
# COMPACT_ATOMS: atom_id res chain seq x y z
N MET A 1 11.07 15.38 -31.88
CA MET A 1 9.66 15.24 -31.46
C MET A 1 8.98 16.59 -31.63
N SER A 2 7.77 16.66 -32.17
CA SER A 2 7.13 17.96 -32.46
C SER A 2 6.22 18.46 -31.32
N SER A 3 6.28 17.90 -30.14
CA SER A 3 5.54 18.35 -28.95
C SER A 3 6.23 17.93 -27.67
N LYS A 4 6.12 18.78 -26.66
CA LYS A 4 6.64 18.56 -25.29
C LYS A 4 5.52 18.91 -24.31
N VAL A 5 5.40 18.15 -23.20
CA VAL A 5 4.50 18.45 -22.09
C VAL A 5 5.30 18.55 -20.79
N THR A 6 4.95 19.55 -19.97
CA THR A 6 5.48 19.72 -18.62
C THR A 6 4.30 19.78 -17.67
N PHE A 7 4.34 18.98 -16.58
CA PHE A 7 3.32 18.99 -15.54
C PHE A 7 3.84 19.72 -14.31
N ALA A 8 2.95 20.50 -13.68
CA ALA A 8 3.21 21.14 -12.40
C ALA A 8 2.03 20.88 -11.46
N PHE A 9 2.32 20.39 -10.26
CA PHE A 9 1.33 20.19 -9.21
C PHE A 9 1.22 21.42 -8.32
N ASP A 10 -0.02 21.85 -8.01
CA ASP A 10 -0.28 23.03 -7.19
C ASP A 10 0.18 22.81 -5.76
N ASN A 11 1.05 23.70 -5.25
CA ASN A 11 1.57 23.68 -3.88
C ASN A 11 2.17 22.34 -3.41
N ASN A 12 2.52 21.44 -4.35
CA ASN A 12 3.04 20.11 -4.04
C ASN A 12 4.19 19.71 -4.98
N PRO A 13 5.37 20.34 -4.86
CA PRO A 13 6.50 20.09 -5.76
C PRO A 13 7.04 18.64 -5.68
N LEU A 14 6.79 17.93 -4.57
CA LEU A 14 7.19 16.54 -4.40
C LEU A 14 6.21 15.55 -5.06
N GLY A 15 4.99 16.00 -5.40
CA GLY A 15 3.95 15.14 -5.96
C GLY A 15 3.57 13.99 -5.03
N VAL A 16 3.47 14.23 -3.71
CA VAL A 16 3.06 13.23 -2.71
C VAL A 16 1.70 13.61 -2.15
N TYR A 17 0.73 12.73 -2.27
CA TYR A 17 -0.64 12.93 -1.82
C TYR A 17 -1.06 11.80 -0.87
N GLN A 18 -2.03 12.08 -0.02
CA GLN A 18 -2.77 11.05 0.71
C GLN A 18 -4.01 10.60 -0.07
N SER A 19 -4.40 9.35 0.13
CA SER A 19 -5.70 8.88 -0.32
C SER A 19 -6.81 9.77 0.27
N GLY A 20 -7.80 10.15 -0.56
CA GLY A 20 -8.85 11.10 -0.22
C GLY A 20 -8.51 12.56 -0.52
N GLN A 21 -7.26 12.92 -0.78
CA GLN A 21 -6.88 14.30 -1.13
C GLN A 21 -7.25 14.67 -2.58
N VAL A 22 -7.34 15.97 -2.81
CA VAL A 22 -7.51 16.53 -4.15
C VAL A 22 -6.13 16.73 -4.77
N ILE A 23 -5.92 16.14 -5.94
CA ILE A 23 -4.81 16.47 -6.83
C ILE A 23 -5.23 17.58 -7.79
N SER A 24 -4.41 18.63 -7.91
CA SER A 24 -4.60 19.70 -8.89
C SER A 24 -3.28 20.18 -9.44
N GLY A 25 -3.32 20.79 -10.61
CA GLY A 25 -2.14 21.28 -11.27
C GLY A 25 -2.41 21.76 -12.69
N THR A 26 -1.33 21.95 -13.44
CA THR A 26 -1.35 22.34 -14.84
C THR A 26 -0.50 21.42 -15.71
N ALA A 27 -0.97 21.16 -16.93
CA ALA A 27 -0.21 20.51 -17.98
C ALA A 27 0.05 21.53 -19.10
N GLU A 28 1.31 21.89 -19.31
CA GLU A 28 1.76 22.78 -20.34
C GLU A 28 2.19 22.01 -21.57
N LEU A 29 1.43 22.15 -22.67
CA LEU A 29 1.74 21.55 -23.97
C LEU A 29 2.36 22.59 -24.88
N VAL A 30 3.56 22.34 -25.37
CA VAL A 30 4.20 23.11 -26.44
C VAL A 30 4.20 22.30 -27.71
N THR A 31 3.63 22.86 -28.82
CA THR A 31 3.62 22.25 -30.15
C THR A 31 4.36 23.14 -31.15
N GLU A 32 5.34 22.57 -31.84
CA GLU A 32 6.21 23.27 -32.81
C GLU A 32 5.63 23.26 -34.23
N ARG A 33 4.62 22.45 -34.49
CA ARG A 33 3.95 22.34 -35.79
C ARG A 33 2.45 22.15 -35.61
N PRO A 34 1.63 22.69 -36.50
CA PRO A 34 0.17 22.47 -36.44
C PRO A 34 -0.16 20.98 -36.56
N LYS A 35 -1.23 20.56 -35.90
CA LYS A 35 -1.68 19.16 -35.82
C LYS A 35 -3.17 19.06 -36.03
N THR A 36 -3.59 18.08 -36.80
CA THR A 36 -4.99 17.68 -36.88
C THR A 36 -5.28 16.70 -35.74
N ILE A 37 -6.20 17.08 -34.84
CA ILE A 37 -6.58 16.33 -33.64
C ILE A 37 -8.10 16.21 -33.57
N ARG A 38 -8.62 15.34 -32.66
CA ARG A 38 -10.05 15.34 -32.29
C ARG A 38 -10.27 16.00 -30.95
N SER A 39 -9.37 15.70 -30.01
CA SER A 39 -9.44 16.25 -28.66
C SER A 39 -8.08 16.22 -27.96
N ILE A 40 -8.00 16.97 -26.88
CA ILE A 40 -6.97 16.78 -25.83
C ILE A 40 -7.70 16.50 -24.54
N PHE A 41 -7.30 15.46 -23.84
CA PHE A 41 -7.85 15.14 -22.53
C PHE A 41 -6.75 14.75 -21.54
N ILE A 42 -7.04 14.96 -20.26
CA ILE A 42 -6.15 14.59 -19.16
C ILE A 42 -6.81 13.45 -18.41
N THR A 43 -6.12 12.33 -18.31
CA THR A 43 -6.51 11.18 -17.51
C THR A 43 -5.73 11.19 -16.20
N ILE A 44 -6.43 11.08 -15.08
CA ILE A 44 -5.83 10.88 -13.76
C ILE A 44 -6.25 9.50 -13.29
N ASN A 45 -5.30 8.59 -13.16
CA ASN A 45 -5.58 7.19 -12.85
C ASN A 45 -4.62 6.60 -11.82
N GLY A 46 -5.10 5.53 -11.18
CA GLY A 46 -4.30 4.67 -10.31
C GLY A 46 -4.56 3.21 -10.66
N TYR A 47 -3.50 2.44 -10.80
CA TYR A 47 -3.57 1.02 -11.11
C TYR A 47 -2.45 0.23 -10.45
N GLY A 48 -2.73 -1.05 -10.19
CA GLY A 48 -1.73 -2.03 -9.78
C GLY A 48 -1.53 -3.05 -10.90
N GLU A 49 -0.28 -3.39 -11.18
CA GLU A 49 0.04 -4.44 -12.12
C GLU A 49 1.10 -5.38 -11.57
N THR A 50 0.96 -6.65 -11.90
CA THR A 50 1.93 -7.70 -11.58
C THR A 50 2.27 -8.45 -12.85
N ARG A 51 3.56 -8.81 -12.99
CA ARG A 51 4.03 -9.58 -14.15
C ARG A 51 5.32 -10.31 -13.82
N TRP A 52 5.36 -11.59 -14.13
CA TRP A 52 6.58 -12.38 -14.13
C TRP A 52 6.48 -13.56 -15.10
N GLN A 53 7.62 -14.19 -15.37
CA GLN A 53 7.70 -15.37 -16.22
C GLN A 53 8.25 -16.53 -15.41
N GLU A 54 7.72 -17.72 -15.68
CA GLU A 54 8.19 -18.98 -15.11
C GLU A 54 8.30 -20.04 -16.21
N SER A 55 9.30 -20.90 -16.07
CA SER A 55 9.47 -22.03 -16.97
C SER A 55 8.68 -23.21 -16.43
N GLU A 56 7.64 -23.62 -17.14
CA GLU A 56 6.88 -24.82 -16.84
C GLU A 56 7.36 -26.00 -17.69
N GLU A 57 7.55 -27.16 -17.05
CA GLU A 57 7.82 -28.40 -17.74
C GLU A 57 6.51 -29.09 -18.11
N ARG A 58 6.27 -29.30 -19.40
CA ARG A 58 5.13 -30.04 -19.90
C ARG A 58 5.61 -31.33 -20.56
N VAL A 59 5.04 -32.45 -20.11
CA VAL A 59 5.26 -33.74 -20.75
C VAL A 59 4.27 -33.87 -21.92
N GLY A 60 4.78 -33.93 -23.14
CA GLY A 60 3.97 -34.15 -24.35
C GLY A 60 3.42 -35.58 -24.41
N GLU A 61 2.47 -35.84 -25.32
CA GLU A 61 1.92 -37.18 -25.56
C GLU A 61 2.98 -38.19 -26.01
N ASP A 62 4.09 -37.71 -26.55
CA ASP A 62 5.28 -38.49 -26.95
C ASP A 62 6.24 -38.80 -25.78
N GLY A 63 5.88 -38.44 -24.54
CA GLY A 63 6.69 -38.63 -23.33
C GLY A 63 7.89 -37.68 -23.23
N LYS A 64 8.06 -36.73 -24.17
CA LYS A 64 9.16 -35.75 -24.09
C LYS A 64 8.76 -34.56 -23.23
N THR A 65 9.67 -34.16 -22.34
CA THR A 65 9.52 -32.96 -21.52
C THR A 65 9.94 -31.73 -22.31
N THR A 66 9.01 -30.81 -22.53
CA THR A 66 9.29 -29.48 -23.12
C THR A 66 9.19 -28.40 -22.06
N LYS A 67 10.15 -27.47 -22.05
CA LYS A 67 10.12 -26.29 -21.20
C LYS A 67 9.39 -25.16 -21.93
N THR A 68 8.27 -24.73 -21.39
CA THR A 68 7.48 -23.62 -21.94
C THR A 68 7.55 -22.44 -20.98
N LEU A 69 7.84 -21.24 -21.51
CA LEU A 69 7.83 -20.01 -20.73
C LEU A 69 6.39 -19.51 -20.60
N VAL A 70 5.86 -19.48 -19.38
CA VAL A 70 4.52 -19.00 -19.06
C VAL A 70 4.62 -17.62 -18.42
N THR A 71 3.85 -16.67 -18.95
CA THR A 71 3.75 -15.32 -18.40
C THR A 71 2.51 -15.22 -17.51
N HIS A 72 2.71 -14.82 -16.26
CA HIS A 72 1.67 -14.52 -15.30
C HIS A 72 1.51 -13.01 -15.23
N THR A 73 0.29 -12.49 -15.35
CA THR A 73 0.03 -11.07 -15.32
C THR A 73 -1.34 -10.75 -14.74
N THR A 74 -1.45 -9.65 -14.01
CA THR A 74 -2.73 -9.08 -13.55
C THR A 74 -2.62 -7.57 -13.54
N THR A 75 -3.68 -6.91 -13.98
CA THR A 75 -3.84 -5.46 -13.86
C THR A 75 -5.14 -5.16 -13.14
N LYS A 76 -5.08 -4.34 -12.10
CA LYS A 76 -6.23 -3.84 -11.35
C LYS A 76 -6.25 -2.32 -11.42
N VAL A 77 -7.28 -1.76 -12.05
CA VAL A 77 -7.52 -0.32 -12.04
C VAL A 77 -8.27 0.03 -10.75
N TYR A 78 -7.74 0.97 -9.98
CA TYR A 78 -8.37 1.47 -8.75
C TYR A 78 -9.29 2.64 -9.05
N TYR A 79 -8.85 3.56 -9.91
CA TYR A 79 -9.64 4.69 -10.40
C TYR A 79 -9.07 5.21 -11.72
N SER A 80 -9.96 5.85 -12.51
CA SER A 80 -9.59 6.57 -13.72
C SER A 80 -10.62 7.67 -13.97
N THR A 81 -10.15 8.88 -14.22
CA THR A 81 -10.98 10.06 -14.49
C THR A 81 -10.42 10.80 -15.69
N ASP A 82 -11.25 11.02 -16.71
CA ASP A 82 -10.91 11.77 -17.92
C ASP A 82 -11.49 13.18 -17.88
N GLN A 83 -10.68 14.17 -18.22
CA GLN A 83 -11.05 15.57 -18.34
C GLN A 83 -10.72 16.06 -19.74
N TYR A 84 -11.72 16.34 -20.58
CA TYR A 84 -11.53 16.93 -21.90
C TYR A 84 -11.24 18.43 -21.75
N VAL A 85 -10.04 18.84 -22.19
CA VAL A 85 -9.52 20.21 -22.05
C VAL A 85 -9.48 20.97 -23.37
N TYR A 86 -9.60 20.26 -24.50
CA TYR A 86 -9.72 20.82 -25.83
C TYR A 86 -10.49 19.84 -26.75
N GLY A 87 -11.52 20.31 -27.46
CA GLY A 87 -12.44 19.44 -28.20
C GLY A 87 -13.31 18.57 -27.28
N GLN A 88 -13.84 17.48 -27.82
CA GLN A 88 -14.71 16.56 -27.08
C GLN A 88 -14.50 15.11 -27.51
N ASN A 89 -15.00 14.18 -26.72
CA ASN A 89 -14.93 12.75 -27.04
C ASN A 89 -15.70 12.45 -28.35
N GLY A 90 -15.05 11.80 -29.32
CA GLY A 90 -15.63 11.48 -30.61
C GLY A 90 -15.94 12.69 -31.48
N GLY A 91 -15.40 13.87 -31.16
CA GLY A 91 -15.63 15.11 -31.91
C GLY A 91 -15.05 15.12 -33.32
N SER A 92 -15.44 16.13 -34.10
CA SER A 92 -14.89 16.38 -35.43
C SER A 92 -13.43 16.76 -35.37
N GLN A 93 -12.75 16.67 -36.51
CA GLN A 93 -11.35 17.07 -36.62
C GLN A 93 -11.20 18.59 -36.41
N LEU A 94 -10.21 18.93 -35.57
CA LEU A 94 -9.82 20.28 -35.22
C LEU A 94 -8.35 20.48 -35.61
N GLU A 95 -7.99 21.69 -35.99
CA GLU A 95 -6.59 22.07 -36.16
C GLU A 95 -6.07 22.66 -34.83
N LEU A 96 -4.99 22.09 -34.32
CA LEU A 96 -4.24 22.64 -33.19
C LEU A 96 -3.04 23.44 -33.76
N PRO A 97 -3.07 24.76 -33.73
CA PRO A 97 -1.97 25.61 -34.22
C PRO A 97 -0.67 25.39 -33.43
N THR A 98 0.45 25.84 -33.99
CA THR A 98 1.71 25.96 -33.26
C THR A 98 1.53 26.92 -32.08
N GLY A 99 2.02 26.53 -30.90
CA GLY A 99 1.89 27.40 -29.74
C GLY A 99 2.12 26.68 -28.42
N LYS A 100 1.87 27.44 -27.35
CA LYS A 100 1.95 27.00 -25.97
C LYS A 100 0.51 27.01 -25.38
N TYR A 101 0.11 25.87 -24.83
CA TYR A 101 -1.23 25.66 -24.26
C TYR A 101 -1.08 25.22 -22.80
N VAL A 102 -1.83 25.83 -21.90
CA VAL A 102 -1.83 25.49 -20.46
C VAL A 102 -3.21 24.96 -20.09
N PHE A 103 -3.25 23.71 -19.63
CA PHE A 103 -4.48 23.03 -19.27
C PHE A 103 -4.48 22.74 -17.77
N PRO A 104 -5.42 23.33 -17.00
CA PRO A 104 -5.57 22.96 -15.59
C PRO A 104 -6.23 21.58 -15.48
N PHE A 105 -5.85 20.84 -14.43
CA PHE A 105 -6.50 19.59 -14.06
C PHE A 105 -6.79 19.52 -12.56
N ARG A 106 -7.85 18.81 -12.20
CA ARG A 106 -8.22 18.57 -10.82
C ARG A 106 -9.03 17.29 -10.69
N ALA A 107 -8.69 16.45 -9.70
CA ALA A 107 -9.47 15.25 -9.35
C ALA A 107 -9.35 14.95 -7.86
N THR A 108 -10.29 14.18 -7.32
CA THR A 108 -10.18 13.62 -5.97
C THR A 108 -9.63 12.21 -6.06
N ILE A 109 -8.55 11.95 -5.35
CA ILE A 109 -7.99 10.60 -5.18
C ILE A 109 -8.96 9.83 -4.27
N PRO A 110 -9.41 8.62 -4.62
CA PRO A 110 -10.29 7.85 -3.75
C PRO A 110 -9.69 7.62 -2.35
N PRO A 111 -10.50 7.60 -1.28
CA PRO A 111 -10.01 7.44 0.09
C PRO A 111 -9.40 6.06 0.37
N ASP A 112 -9.70 5.07 -0.45
CA ASP A 112 -9.18 3.70 -0.41
C ASP A 112 -8.11 3.44 -1.48
N ALA A 113 -7.65 4.46 -2.20
CA ALA A 113 -6.58 4.32 -3.17
C ALA A 113 -5.32 3.79 -2.48
N PRO A 114 -4.71 2.70 -2.97
CA PRO A 114 -3.59 2.06 -2.28
C PRO A 114 -2.33 2.92 -2.36
N THR A 115 -1.42 2.67 -1.41
CA THR A 115 -0.09 3.29 -1.41
C THR A 115 0.67 2.91 -2.68
N SER A 116 1.29 3.92 -3.32
CA SER A 116 2.21 3.68 -4.44
C SER A 116 3.30 2.70 -4.06
N PHE A 117 3.65 1.80 -4.97
CA PHE A 117 4.66 0.77 -4.77
C PHE A 117 5.41 0.48 -6.07
N ASN A 118 6.68 0.15 -5.96
CA ASN A 118 7.48 -0.34 -7.10
C ASN A 118 8.41 -1.46 -6.61
N GLY A 119 8.32 -2.65 -7.20
CA GLY A 119 9.11 -3.82 -6.80
C GLY A 119 9.30 -4.82 -7.94
N ALA A 120 10.10 -5.86 -7.73
CA ALA A 120 10.63 -6.75 -8.77
C ALA A 120 9.59 -7.36 -9.74
N HIS A 121 8.37 -7.64 -9.29
CA HIS A 121 7.36 -8.34 -10.10
C HIS A 121 6.04 -7.58 -10.22
N GLY A 122 6.02 -6.27 -9.90
CA GLY A 122 4.84 -5.46 -10.04
C GLY A 122 4.96 -4.09 -9.39
N GLN A 123 3.98 -3.24 -9.69
CA GLN A 123 3.91 -1.86 -9.20
C GLN A 123 2.47 -1.45 -8.91
N ILE A 124 2.31 -0.49 -8.00
CA ILE A 124 1.09 0.31 -7.82
C ILE A 124 1.44 1.74 -8.19
N LYS A 125 0.85 2.24 -9.26
CA LYS A 125 1.23 3.48 -9.91
C LYS A 125 0.05 4.43 -10.01
N HIS A 126 0.32 5.71 -9.73
CA HIS A 126 -0.63 6.79 -9.92
C HIS A 126 0.00 7.80 -10.87
N GLU A 127 -0.75 8.20 -11.90
CA GLU A 127 -0.23 9.06 -12.95
C GLU A 127 -1.27 10.04 -13.50
N VAL A 128 -0.78 11.19 -13.93
CA VAL A 128 -1.50 12.13 -14.78
C VAL A 128 -0.99 11.96 -16.19
N THR A 129 -1.91 11.75 -17.13
CA THR A 129 -1.59 11.53 -18.55
C THR A 129 -2.31 12.58 -19.39
N LEU A 130 -1.57 13.39 -20.14
CA LEU A 130 -2.14 14.21 -21.21
C LEU A 130 -2.11 13.45 -22.51
N THR A 131 -3.27 13.26 -23.12
CA THR A 131 -3.43 12.58 -24.41
C THR A 131 -3.91 13.57 -25.46
N VAL A 132 -3.15 13.67 -26.55
CA VAL A 132 -3.54 14.34 -27.79
C VAL A 132 -4.14 13.29 -28.72
N ASP A 133 -5.48 13.27 -28.83
CA ASP A 133 -6.21 12.30 -29.65
C ASP A 133 -6.18 12.70 -31.13
N ARG A 134 -5.69 11.82 -31.98
CA ARG A 134 -5.44 12.06 -33.40
C ARG A 134 -6.31 11.15 -34.26
N SER A 135 -7.02 11.72 -35.19
CA SER A 135 -7.98 10.99 -36.05
C SER A 135 -7.35 9.94 -37.00
N VAL A 136 -6.10 10.12 -37.43
CA VAL A 136 -5.48 9.32 -38.48
C VAL A 136 -4.15 8.67 -38.05
N ARG A 137 -3.69 8.96 -36.85
CA ARG A 137 -2.40 8.48 -36.31
C ARG A 137 -2.55 8.02 -34.88
N TYR A 138 -1.52 7.32 -34.37
CA TYR A 138 -1.47 7.00 -32.94
C TYR A 138 -1.51 8.25 -32.07
N ASN A 139 -2.22 8.17 -30.95
CA ASN A 139 -2.31 9.24 -29.97
C ASN A 139 -0.92 9.56 -29.39
N ASN A 140 -0.70 10.85 -29.12
CA ASN A 140 0.49 11.24 -28.37
C ASN A 140 0.12 11.31 -26.89
N THR A 141 0.80 10.52 -26.06
CA THR A 141 0.58 10.47 -24.62
C THR A 141 1.82 10.96 -23.88
N PHE A 142 1.60 11.79 -22.86
CA PHE A 142 2.65 12.31 -21.98
C PHE A 142 2.23 12.04 -20.55
N LYS A 143 3.13 11.51 -19.73
CA LYS A 143 2.80 10.99 -18.40
C LYS A 143 3.67 11.61 -17.33
N GLN A 144 3.08 11.87 -16.17
CA GLN A 144 3.77 12.25 -14.94
C GLN A 144 3.22 11.42 -13.78
N CYS A 145 4.11 10.67 -13.13
CA CYS A 145 3.75 9.90 -11.96
C CYS A 145 3.75 10.78 -10.70
N PHE A 146 2.95 10.39 -9.71
CA PHE A 146 2.92 10.97 -8.39
C PHE A 146 2.77 9.86 -7.34
N SER A 147 3.17 10.15 -6.09
CA SER A 147 3.07 9.20 -4.98
C SER A 147 1.73 9.36 -4.26
N VAL A 148 1.07 8.27 -3.96
CA VAL A 148 -0.11 8.23 -3.09
C VAL A 148 0.23 7.41 -1.85
N ILE A 149 -0.19 7.88 -0.68
CA ILE A 149 -0.04 7.22 0.60
C ILE A 149 -1.43 6.93 1.17
N LEU A 150 -1.78 5.66 1.30
CA LEU A 150 -2.95 5.25 2.09
C LEU A 150 -2.58 5.30 3.57
N PRO A 151 -3.21 6.17 4.38
CA PRO A 151 -2.87 6.30 5.78
C PRO A 151 -3.05 4.99 6.55
N HIS A 152 -1.99 4.52 7.19
CA HIS A 152 -1.98 3.38 8.10
C HIS A 152 -1.66 3.87 9.50
N ASP A 153 -2.70 4.25 10.23
CA ASP A 153 -2.62 4.79 11.58
C ASP A 153 -2.49 3.64 12.59
N LEU A 154 -1.34 3.57 13.26
CA LEU A 154 -1.05 2.54 14.25
C LEU A 154 -1.90 2.68 15.53
N ASN A 155 -2.50 3.85 15.77
CA ASN A 155 -3.34 4.07 16.97
C ASN A 155 -4.74 3.46 16.83
N LYS A 156 -5.14 3.03 15.64
CA LYS A 156 -6.45 2.42 15.38
C LYS A 156 -6.58 0.99 15.92
N ARG A 157 -5.46 0.32 16.24
CA ARG A 157 -5.46 -1.06 16.74
C ARG A 157 -4.52 -1.19 17.92
N HIS A 158 -5.04 -1.64 19.05
CA HIS A 158 -4.29 -1.84 20.29
C HIS A 158 -3.14 -2.85 20.14
N GLU A 159 -3.30 -3.84 19.27
CA GLU A 159 -2.27 -4.87 19.00
C GLU A 159 -0.90 -4.29 18.62
N TYR A 160 -0.85 -3.10 18.00
CA TYR A 160 0.39 -2.46 17.61
C TYR A 160 1.19 -1.87 18.78
N THR A 161 0.54 -1.65 19.93
CA THR A 161 1.20 -1.18 21.16
C THR A 161 1.75 -2.32 22.00
N GLU A 162 1.42 -3.56 21.67
CA GLU A 162 1.82 -4.70 22.48
C GLU A 162 3.27 -5.13 22.18
N PRO A 163 4.03 -5.50 23.25
CA PRO A 163 5.37 -6.04 23.07
C PRO A 163 5.33 -7.45 22.47
N LEU A 164 6.23 -7.73 21.55
CA LEU A 164 6.43 -9.09 21.06
C LEU A 164 7.45 -9.80 21.95
N LYS A 165 7.15 -11.05 22.33
CA LYS A 165 8.06 -11.90 23.12
C LYS A 165 8.05 -13.32 22.58
N ARG A 166 9.22 -13.92 22.47
CA ARG A 166 9.37 -15.33 22.08
C ARG A 166 10.64 -15.92 22.68
N LEU A 167 10.50 -17.15 23.14
CA LEU A 167 11.61 -17.99 23.56
C LEU A 167 11.66 -19.18 22.63
N GLU A 168 12.82 -19.39 22.00
CA GLU A 168 13.09 -20.52 21.13
C GLU A 168 14.36 -21.24 21.57
N SER A 169 14.40 -22.55 21.38
CA SER A 169 15.55 -23.36 21.74
C SER A 169 15.95 -24.30 20.62
N LYS A 170 17.24 -24.57 20.52
CA LYS A 170 17.80 -25.49 19.55
C LYS A 170 18.84 -26.39 20.15
N SER A 171 18.66 -27.70 19.95
CA SER A 171 19.66 -28.73 20.29
C SER A 171 20.43 -29.15 19.04
N PHE A 172 21.69 -29.43 19.19
CA PHE A 172 22.61 -29.85 18.11
C PHE A 172 22.93 -31.32 18.27
N TRP A 173 22.78 -32.14 17.25
CA TRP A 173 22.91 -33.60 17.33
C TRP A 173 24.34 -34.05 17.69
N TRP A 174 25.34 -33.22 17.36
CA TRP A 174 26.78 -33.54 17.62
C TRP A 174 27.09 -33.72 19.12
N GLY A 175 26.46 -32.97 19.99
CA GLY A 175 26.57 -33.11 21.44
C GLY A 175 25.88 -34.36 22.01
N SER A 176 24.95 -34.95 21.26
CA SER A 176 24.21 -36.16 21.67
C SER A 176 25.04 -37.43 21.69
N ILE A 177 26.20 -37.44 21.00
CA ILE A 177 27.07 -38.60 20.91
C ILE A 177 27.97 -38.75 22.18
N PHE A 178 28.21 -37.64 22.88
CA PHE A 178 29.15 -37.57 24.00
C PHE A 178 28.56 -37.23 25.36
N GLY A 179 27.25 -37.12 25.52
CA GLY A 179 26.63 -36.80 26.81
C GLY A 179 25.44 -35.86 26.71
N ALA A 180 25.12 -35.16 27.79
CA ALA A 180 23.95 -34.31 27.90
C ALA A 180 23.95 -33.18 26.82
N ASN A 181 23.10 -33.31 25.83
CA ASN A 181 22.90 -32.32 24.75
C ASN A 181 22.16 -31.10 25.30
N LYS A 182 22.90 -30.11 25.83
CA LYS A 182 22.32 -28.86 26.30
C LYS A 182 21.94 -27.96 25.11
N PRO A 183 20.77 -27.33 25.14
CA PRO A 183 20.33 -26.47 24.03
C PRO A 183 21.01 -25.10 24.04
N MET A 184 20.97 -24.45 22.90
CA MET A 184 21.08 -23.01 22.77
C MET A 184 19.66 -22.41 22.85
N VAL A 185 19.44 -21.44 23.75
CA VAL A 185 18.14 -20.82 24.01
C VAL A 185 18.23 -19.33 23.69
N MET A 186 17.31 -18.84 22.89
CA MET A 186 17.18 -17.43 22.53
C MET A 186 15.86 -16.89 23.09
N ASP A 187 15.93 -15.92 24.00
CA ASP A 187 14.79 -15.17 24.53
C ASP A 187 14.83 -13.75 23.95
N VAL A 188 13.78 -13.37 23.24
CA VAL A 188 13.73 -12.10 22.53
C VAL A 188 12.44 -11.36 22.87
N SER A 189 12.56 -10.05 23.06
CA SER A 189 11.40 -9.14 23.17
C SER A 189 11.63 -7.82 22.46
N THR A 190 10.53 -7.20 21.97
CA THR A 190 10.48 -5.85 21.41
C THR A 190 9.50 -5.00 22.22
N THR A 191 9.59 -3.67 22.08
CA THR A 191 8.69 -2.75 22.80
C THR A 191 7.28 -2.73 22.22
N TYR A 192 7.16 -2.79 20.90
CA TYR A 192 5.90 -2.71 20.14
C TYR A 192 5.90 -3.73 19.01
N SER A 193 4.75 -3.96 18.38
CA SER A 193 4.62 -4.71 17.13
C SER A 193 4.40 -3.79 15.91
N GLY A 194 4.10 -2.49 16.13
CA GLY A 194 3.91 -1.47 15.10
C GLY A 194 4.96 -0.37 15.17
N TYR A 195 5.53 0.01 14.02
CA TYR A 195 6.55 1.04 13.89
C TYR A 195 6.33 1.88 12.63
N VAL A 196 7.00 3.05 12.55
CA VAL A 196 7.01 3.88 11.34
C VAL A 196 8.45 4.11 10.86
N PRO A 197 8.67 4.46 9.57
CA PRO A 197 10.01 4.81 9.08
C PRO A 197 10.62 5.96 9.89
N GLY A 198 11.91 5.85 10.21
CA GLY A 198 12.67 6.75 11.10
C GLY A 198 12.68 6.30 12.56
N GLN A 199 11.75 5.46 13.00
CA GLN A 199 11.66 4.97 14.38
C GLN A 199 12.69 3.89 14.67
N LYS A 200 13.16 3.81 15.95
CA LYS A 200 14.04 2.75 16.43
C LYS A 200 13.21 1.57 16.94
N ILE A 201 13.48 0.38 16.45
CA ILE A 201 12.96 -0.89 16.98
C ILE A 201 13.89 -1.32 18.10
N HIS A 202 13.56 -0.99 19.33
CA HIS A 202 14.32 -1.47 20.49
C HIS A 202 14.00 -2.93 20.77
N PHE A 203 15.04 -3.73 21.03
CA PHE A 203 14.91 -5.12 21.37
C PHE A 203 15.82 -5.51 22.53
N HIS A 204 15.33 -6.45 23.29
CA HIS A 204 16.09 -7.16 24.32
C HIS A 204 16.25 -8.61 23.86
N LEU A 205 17.49 -9.08 23.74
CA LEU A 205 17.82 -10.45 23.34
C LEU A 205 18.76 -11.06 24.36
N VAL A 206 18.40 -12.22 24.87
CA VAL A 206 19.27 -13.06 25.70
C VAL A 206 19.55 -14.34 24.92
N LEU A 207 20.82 -14.62 24.65
CA LEU A 207 21.26 -15.88 24.10
C LEU A 207 22.00 -16.68 25.16
N ASP A 208 21.39 -17.76 25.66
CA ASP A 208 21.99 -18.72 26.58
C ASP A 208 22.48 -19.94 25.78
N ASN A 209 23.79 -19.95 25.50
CA ASN A 209 24.40 -20.99 24.70
C ASN A 209 25.03 -22.03 25.62
N GLN A 210 24.26 -22.98 26.10
CA GLN A 210 24.77 -24.10 26.89
C GLN A 210 25.33 -25.26 26.02
N SER A 211 25.25 -25.11 24.68
CA SER A 211 25.66 -26.13 23.72
C SER A 211 27.17 -26.12 23.47
N ASP A 212 27.65 -27.20 22.83
CA ASP A 212 29.03 -27.34 22.34
C ASP A 212 29.28 -26.65 20.99
N VAL A 213 28.29 -25.89 20.49
CA VAL A 213 28.34 -25.16 19.22
C VAL A 213 28.49 -23.68 19.49
N GLN A 214 29.51 -23.04 18.92
CA GLN A 214 29.69 -21.60 19.03
C GLN A 214 28.69 -20.85 18.16
N CYS A 215 28.06 -19.80 18.71
CA CYS A 215 27.35 -18.80 17.91
C CYS A 215 28.37 -17.80 17.38
N MET A 216 28.55 -17.78 16.07
CA MET A 216 29.52 -16.92 15.39
C MET A 216 29.11 -15.47 15.31
N ASP A 217 27.81 -15.23 15.28
CA ASP A 217 27.25 -13.88 15.20
C ASP A 217 25.75 -13.91 15.51
N VAL A 218 25.29 -13.00 16.32
CA VAL A 218 23.88 -12.72 16.54
C VAL A 218 23.47 -11.58 15.61
N LYS A 219 22.54 -11.85 14.70
CA LYS A 219 22.05 -10.89 13.71
C LYS A 219 20.59 -10.58 13.92
N VAL A 220 20.22 -9.32 13.70
CA VAL A 220 18.83 -8.87 13.68
C VAL A 220 18.54 -8.23 12.33
N ARG A 221 17.50 -8.68 11.65
CA ARG A 221 17.14 -8.21 10.30
C ARG A 221 15.69 -7.78 10.22
N LEU A 222 15.46 -6.64 9.62
CA LEU A 222 14.14 -6.25 9.15
C LEU A 222 14.02 -6.70 7.69
N LEU A 223 13.07 -7.61 7.45
CA LEU A 223 12.81 -8.19 6.14
C LEU A 223 11.47 -7.67 5.63
N LYS A 224 11.43 -7.25 4.37
CA LYS A 224 10.23 -6.91 3.63
C LYS A 224 9.83 -8.09 2.77
N ASN A 225 8.62 -8.60 2.98
CA ASN A 225 8.04 -9.69 2.20
C ASN A 225 6.98 -9.10 1.28
N VAL A 226 7.15 -9.27 -0.02
CA VAL A 226 6.20 -8.82 -1.02
C VAL A 226 5.60 -10.02 -1.72
N SER A 227 4.28 -10.14 -1.66
CA SER A 227 3.55 -11.17 -2.40
C SER A 227 2.84 -10.54 -3.59
N TYR A 228 3.04 -11.14 -4.76
CA TYR A 228 2.46 -10.75 -6.04
C TYR A 228 1.48 -11.82 -6.48
N ARG A 229 0.26 -11.42 -6.82
CA ARG A 229 -0.77 -12.32 -7.36
C ARG A 229 -0.96 -12.03 -8.83
N ALA A 230 -1.06 -13.06 -9.64
CA ALA A 230 -1.35 -12.93 -11.06
C ALA A 230 -2.19 -14.11 -11.56
N ASN A 231 -2.93 -13.86 -12.63
CA ASN A 231 -3.67 -14.88 -13.33
C ASN A 231 -2.85 -15.36 -14.53
N SER A 232 -2.77 -16.66 -14.70
CA SER A 232 -2.33 -17.28 -15.93
C SER A 232 -3.55 -17.50 -16.82
N SER A 233 -3.41 -17.36 -18.14
CA SER A 233 -4.50 -17.52 -19.11
C SER A 233 -5.30 -18.83 -18.89
N GLY A 234 -6.47 -18.69 -18.26
CA GLY A 234 -7.44 -19.78 -18.05
C GLY A 234 -7.21 -20.68 -16.84
N VAL A 235 -6.29 -20.38 -15.93
CA VAL A 235 -5.94 -21.23 -14.79
C VAL A 235 -5.73 -20.37 -13.53
N LYS A 236 -6.01 -21.01 -12.40
CA LYS A 236 -5.73 -20.73 -11.01
C LYS A 236 -4.77 -19.56 -10.75
N GLU A 237 -5.19 -18.65 -9.86
CA GLU A 237 -4.36 -17.57 -9.31
C GLU A 237 -2.99 -18.10 -8.86
N GLN A 238 -1.92 -17.48 -9.34
CA GLN A 238 -0.54 -17.78 -8.97
C GLN A 238 -0.02 -16.73 -8.00
N LEU A 239 0.82 -17.18 -7.07
CA LEU A 239 1.42 -16.34 -6.04
C LEU A 239 2.95 -16.41 -6.17
N LYS A 240 3.59 -15.24 -6.29
CA LYS A 240 5.03 -15.08 -6.21
C LYS A 240 5.39 -14.26 -4.97
N VAL A 241 6.36 -14.73 -4.19
CA VAL A 241 6.82 -14.03 -2.98
C VAL A 241 8.29 -13.69 -3.14
N THR A 242 8.64 -12.45 -2.79
CA THR A 242 10.04 -12.00 -2.65
C THR A 242 10.29 -11.56 -1.22
N GLU A 243 11.48 -11.85 -0.71
CA GLU A 243 11.99 -11.36 0.57
C GLU A 243 13.20 -10.47 0.30
N SER A 244 13.15 -9.22 0.75
CA SER A 244 14.27 -8.29 0.68
C SER A 244 14.67 -7.81 2.07
N ARG A 245 15.98 -7.59 2.25
CA ARG A 245 16.52 -7.07 3.51
C ARG A 245 16.47 -5.54 3.51
N VAL A 246 15.70 -4.99 4.44
CA VAL A 246 15.51 -3.55 4.59
C VAL A 246 16.55 -2.93 5.51
N ALA A 247 16.87 -3.62 6.62
CA ALA A 247 17.91 -3.22 7.56
C ALA A 247 18.49 -4.43 8.26
N ASP A 248 19.75 -4.35 8.74
CA ASP A 248 20.32 -5.36 9.60
C ASP A 248 21.27 -4.78 10.67
N LYS A 249 21.44 -5.53 11.74
CA LYS A 249 22.32 -5.25 12.88
C LYS A 249 23.09 -6.51 13.24
N HIS A 250 24.38 -6.34 13.52
CA HIS A 250 25.25 -7.38 14.07
C HIS A 250 25.49 -7.09 15.54
N CYS A 251 25.23 -8.06 16.41
CA CYS A 251 25.40 -7.93 17.85
C CYS A 251 26.68 -8.60 18.37
N GLY A 252 27.26 -9.52 17.60
CA GLY A 252 28.51 -10.19 17.93
C GLY A 252 28.36 -11.69 18.21
N GLU A 253 29.46 -12.31 18.59
CA GLU A 253 29.57 -13.75 18.86
C GLU A 253 29.14 -14.11 20.30
N VAL A 254 28.73 -15.37 20.49
CA VAL A 254 28.51 -15.96 21.82
C VAL A 254 29.18 -17.32 21.88
N LEU A 255 30.18 -17.44 22.77
CA LEU A 255 30.98 -18.64 22.91
C LEU A 255 30.13 -19.80 23.44
N LYS A 256 30.67 -21.02 23.33
CA LYS A 256 30.14 -22.24 23.95
C LYS A 256 30.03 -22.05 25.45
N HIS A 257 28.99 -22.63 26.05
CA HIS A 257 28.74 -22.61 27.49
C HIS A 257 28.73 -21.20 28.10
N ASN A 258 28.35 -20.20 27.30
CA ASN A 258 28.29 -18.81 27.72
C ASN A 258 26.91 -18.22 27.47
N LYS A 259 26.61 -17.13 28.19
CA LYS A 259 25.38 -16.37 28.08
C LYS A 259 25.71 -14.93 27.74
N ALA A 260 25.00 -14.38 26.76
CA ALA A 260 25.11 -12.98 26.39
C ALA A 260 23.73 -12.31 26.37
N GLN A 261 23.73 -11.01 26.65
CA GLN A 261 22.53 -10.17 26.63
C GLN A 261 22.80 -8.93 25.80
N PHE A 262 21.87 -8.63 24.90
CA PHE A 262 21.95 -7.49 23.99
C PHE A 262 20.71 -6.61 24.19
N ASN A 263 20.95 -5.32 24.49
CA ASN A 263 19.92 -4.26 24.56
C ASN A 263 20.27 -3.25 23.47
N GLU A 264 19.72 -3.45 22.31
CA GLU A 264 20.11 -2.75 21.10
C GLU A 264 18.87 -2.22 20.34
N PHE A 265 19.10 -1.52 19.26
CA PHE A 265 18.02 -1.08 18.38
C PHE A 265 18.38 -1.22 16.91
N LEU A 266 17.34 -1.26 16.08
CA LEU A 266 17.40 -1.21 14.62
C LEU A 266 16.54 -0.04 14.15
N VAL A 267 17.09 0.84 13.29
CA VAL A 267 16.33 1.96 12.72
C VAL A 267 15.53 1.46 11.52
N VAL A 268 14.25 1.82 11.45
CA VAL A 268 13.41 1.55 10.27
C VAL A 268 13.76 2.58 9.18
N PRO A 269 14.35 2.18 8.06
CA PRO A 269 14.66 3.11 6.98
C PRO A 269 13.40 3.52 6.19
N PRO A 270 13.50 4.46 5.25
CA PRO A 270 12.41 4.75 4.31
C PRO A 270 11.96 3.47 3.61
N THR A 271 10.69 3.11 3.75
CA THR A 271 10.15 1.88 3.16
C THR A 271 8.63 1.96 3.01
N THR A 272 8.08 1.13 2.12
CA THR A 272 6.64 1.03 1.86
C THR A 272 5.88 0.61 3.13
N PRO A 273 4.77 1.25 3.49
CA PRO A 273 3.92 0.78 4.60
C PRO A 273 3.35 -0.61 4.35
N THR A 274 3.04 -1.33 5.43
CA THR A 274 2.34 -2.63 5.37
C THR A 274 0.99 -2.48 4.67
N THR A 275 0.70 -3.36 3.72
CA THR A 275 -0.56 -3.34 2.97
C THR A 275 -1.73 -3.73 3.87
N GLN A 276 -2.80 -2.92 3.85
CA GLN A 276 -4.00 -3.13 4.66
C GLN A 276 -5.05 -4.01 3.97
N SER A 277 -5.08 -4.02 2.62
CA SER A 277 -6.08 -4.74 1.83
C SER A 277 -5.56 -6.12 1.42
N GLU A 278 -6.36 -7.15 1.69
CA GLU A 278 -6.09 -8.53 1.22
C GLU A 278 -6.45 -8.76 -0.25
N LYS A 279 -7.22 -7.85 -0.84
CA LYS A 279 -7.74 -7.97 -2.22
C LYS A 279 -6.80 -7.37 -3.27
N ASP A 280 -5.71 -6.74 -2.84
CA ASP A 280 -4.77 -6.14 -3.78
C ASP A 280 -3.84 -7.20 -4.39
N PRO A 281 -3.47 -7.05 -5.67
CA PRO A 281 -2.57 -7.97 -6.34
C PRO A 281 -1.15 -7.94 -5.75
N ILE A 282 -0.80 -6.86 -5.04
CA ILE A 282 0.50 -6.69 -4.39
C ILE A 282 0.27 -6.47 -2.89
N ARG A 283 0.97 -7.25 -2.06
CA ARG A 283 0.90 -7.14 -0.60
C ARG A 283 2.29 -7.06 -0.02
N VAL A 284 2.51 -6.06 0.83
CA VAL A 284 3.75 -5.81 1.56
C VAL A 284 3.55 -6.14 3.03
N SER A 285 4.42 -6.95 3.60
CA SER A 285 4.47 -7.30 5.02
C SER A 285 5.91 -7.32 5.52
N TYR A 286 6.10 -7.28 6.83
CA TYR A 286 7.43 -7.22 7.43
C TYR A 286 7.64 -8.31 8.47
N THR A 287 8.89 -8.78 8.56
CA THR A 287 9.36 -9.73 9.56
C THR A 287 10.63 -9.19 10.20
N LEU A 288 10.65 -9.11 11.52
CA LEU A 288 11.87 -8.88 12.29
C LEU A 288 12.44 -10.25 12.67
N ARG A 289 13.59 -10.59 12.07
CA ARG A 289 14.25 -11.89 12.20
C ARG A 289 15.49 -11.79 13.06
N PHE A 290 15.54 -12.57 14.14
CA PHE A 290 16.70 -12.75 15.00
C PHE A 290 17.38 -14.07 14.65
N ILE A 291 18.69 -14.06 14.47
CA ILE A 291 19.47 -15.21 14.00
C ILE A 291 20.70 -15.39 14.88
N ALA A 292 20.79 -16.49 15.60
CA ALA A 292 22.06 -16.95 16.16
C ALA A 292 22.73 -17.84 15.12
N LYS A 293 23.71 -17.27 14.42
CA LYS A 293 24.41 -17.94 13.32
C LYS A 293 25.42 -18.94 13.85
N THR A 294 25.30 -20.20 13.43
CA THR A 294 26.20 -21.26 13.82
C THR A 294 26.96 -21.85 12.63
N PHE A 295 27.96 -22.66 12.90
CA PHE A 295 28.67 -23.37 11.85
C PHE A 295 27.84 -24.55 11.33
N LYS A 296 27.55 -24.57 10.03
CA LYS A 296 26.69 -25.60 9.41
C LYS A 296 27.21 -27.05 9.55
N LEU A 297 28.50 -27.23 9.81
CA LEU A 297 29.15 -28.52 9.88
C LEU A 297 28.71 -29.39 11.08
N HIS A 298 28.05 -28.77 12.08
CA HIS A 298 27.64 -29.43 13.33
C HIS A 298 26.20 -29.92 13.34
N GLY A 299 25.61 -30.13 12.16
CA GLY A 299 24.31 -30.83 12.02
C GLY A 299 23.07 -30.05 12.44
N GLY A 300 23.13 -28.71 12.51
CA GLY A 300 22.00 -27.98 13.06
C GLY A 300 21.57 -26.67 12.39
N GLY A 301 22.45 -25.98 11.69
CA GLY A 301 22.15 -24.64 11.15
C GLY A 301 21.78 -23.60 12.24
N ASP A 302 21.32 -22.45 11.86
CA ASP A 302 21.08 -21.31 12.72
C ASP A 302 19.84 -21.50 13.63
N LEU A 303 19.85 -20.88 14.84
CA LEU A 303 18.64 -20.68 15.64
C LEU A 303 17.99 -19.38 15.21
N VAL A 304 16.73 -19.43 14.81
CA VAL A 304 16.01 -18.30 14.22
C VAL A 304 14.71 -18.04 14.98
N VAL A 305 14.44 -16.75 15.26
CA VAL A 305 13.17 -16.26 15.82
C VAL A 305 12.62 -15.18 14.90
N ASP A 306 11.38 -15.35 14.45
CA ASP A 306 10.70 -14.42 13.56
C ASP A 306 9.53 -13.76 14.27
N PHE A 307 9.44 -12.42 14.18
CA PHE A 307 8.29 -11.62 14.61
C PHE A 307 7.64 -10.93 13.42
N PRO A 308 6.32 -11.04 13.25
CA PRO A 308 5.59 -10.18 12.31
C PRO A 308 5.58 -8.76 12.83
N LEU A 309 5.95 -7.79 11.99
CA LEU A 309 5.87 -6.37 12.29
C LEU A 309 4.91 -5.66 11.35
N THR A 310 4.31 -4.57 11.84
CA THR A 310 3.53 -3.64 11.03
C THR A 310 4.30 -2.33 10.86
N ILE A 311 4.52 -1.92 9.62
CA ILE A 311 5.06 -0.60 9.30
C ILE A 311 3.89 0.30 8.89
N GLY A 312 3.59 1.29 9.74
CA GLY A 312 2.52 2.26 9.53
C GLY A 312 3.02 3.57 8.92
N THR A 313 2.08 4.50 8.72
CA THR A 313 2.35 5.87 8.25
C THR A 313 2.09 6.93 9.32
N VAL A 314 1.40 6.59 10.40
CA VAL A 314 1.13 7.45 11.56
C VAL A 314 1.65 6.73 12.79
N PRO A 315 2.59 7.33 13.55
CA PRO A 315 3.22 6.67 14.70
C PRO A 315 2.26 6.49 15.87
N LEU A 316 2.61 5.57 16.76
CA LEU A 316 1.91 5.36 18.03
C LEU A 316 2.02 6.61 18.91
N LEU A 317 0.92 7.01 19.51
CA LEU A 317 0.86 8.09 20.52
C LEU A 317 1.68 7.68 21.75
N GLY A 318 2.56 8.56 22.20
CA GLY A 318 3.42 8.29 23.36
C GLY A 318 4.62 7.39 23.07
N SER A 319 4.80 6.88 21.84
CA SER A 319 6.02 6.21 21.42
C SER A 319 7.14 7.21 21.12
N ALA A 320 7.44 8.12 22.07
CA ALA A 320 8.63 8.95 22.00
C ALA A 320 9.83 8.01 21.88
N GLY A 321 10.41 7.93 20.69
CA GLY A 321 11.55 7.09 20.43
C GLY A 321 12.60 7.29 21.52
N ASP A 322 13.20 6.24 21.99
CA ASP A 322 14.43 6.18 22.77
C ASP A 322 14.37 5.50 24.14
N LYS A 323 13.29 4.82 24.50
CA LYS A 323 13.32 4.01 25.75
C LYS A 323 13.28 2.52 25.40
N GLY A 324 14.40 1.84 25.69
CA GLY A 324 14.49 0.38 25.58
C GLY A 324 13.57 -0.33 26.57
N PRO A 325 13.28 -1.62 26.37
CA PRO A 325 12.48 -2.43 27.28
C PRO A 325 13.11 -2.44 28.68
N GLY A 326 12.35 -1.97 29.70
CA GLY A 326 12.79 -1.95 31.10
C GLY A 326 12.97 -0.58 31.74
N GLN A 327 12.94 0.52 30.98
CA GLN A 327 12.94 1.89 31.56
C GLN A 327 11.52 2.48 31.60
N ALA A 328 10.74 2.05 32.58
CA ALA A 328 9.52 2.75 32.93
C ALA A 328 9.89 4.06 33.64
N ASP A 329 9.74 5.17 32.95
CA ASP A 329 9.95 6.49 33.56
C ASP A 329 8.77 6.87 34.43
N LYS A 330 9.04 7.16 35.71
CA LYS A 330 8.09 7.69 36.66
C LYS A 330 7.84 9.20 36.56
N SER A 331 8.39 9.86 35.52
CA SER A 331 8.13 11.27 35.26
C SER A 331 6.97 11.42 34.28
N GLN A 332 5.76 11.57 34.84
CA GLN A 332 4.60 12.08 34.11
C GLN A 332 4.89 13.53 33.68
N SER A 333 5.38 13.72 32.49
CA SER A 333 5.22 14.99 31.77
C SER A 333 3.99 14.84 30.87
N ASN A 334 2.95 15.63 31.14
CA ASN A 334 1.69 15.73 30.39
C ASN A 334 1.87 16.30 28.97
N GLY A 335 2.89 15.93 28.25
CA GLY A 335 3.12 16.31 26.86
C GLY A 335 2.97 15.09 25.98
N SER A 336 1.89 15.01 25.20
CA SER A 336 1.79 14.08 24.08
C SER A 336 2.91 14.42 23.10
N PHE A 337 3.97 13.61 23.08
CA PHE A 337 5.08 13.80 22.16
C PHE A 337 4.67 13.28 20.78
N TYR A 338 4.44 14.20 19.85
CA TYR A 338 4.38 13.87 18.44
C TYR A 338 5.77 14.04 17.83
N PRO A 339 6.26 13.06 17.08
CA PRO A 339 7.43 13.30 16.24
C PRO A 339 7.09 14.45 15.29
N GLY A 340 8.07 15.27 14.92
CA GLY A 340 7.88 16.38 13.98
C GLY A 340 7.22 15.94 12.68
N SER A 341 6.83 16.90 11.83
CA SER A 341 6.27 16.59 10.52
C SER A 341 7.20 15.65 9.74
N PRO A 342 6.68 14.59 9.09
CA PRO A 342 7.51 13.67 8.35
C PRO A 342 8.13 14.34 7.13
N ILE A 343 9.32 13.91 6.77
CA ILE A 343 9.92 14.16 5.46
C ILE A 343 9.58 13.00 4.53
N PHE A 344 9.58 13.24 3.21
CA PHE A 344 9.25 12.19 2.24
C PHE A 344 10.51 11.71 1.52
N GLN A 345 10.80 10.42 1.63
CA GLN A 345 11.99 9.79 1.06
C GLN A 345 11.63 8.57 0.20
N GLU A 346 12.50 8.28 -0.76
CA GLU A 346 12.36 7.12 -1.65
C GLU A 346 12.75 5.82 -0.93
N ASP A 347 12.04 4.74 -1.22
CA ASP A 347 12.45 3.39 -0.83
C ASP A 347 13.51 2.89 -1.81
N VAL A 348 14.64 2.49 -1.28
CA VAL A 348 15.79 1.98 -2.07
C VAL A 348 16.00 0.48 -1.88
N SER A 349 15.12 -0.19 -1.14
CA SER A 349 15.28 -1.60 -0.75
C SER A 349 14.82 -2.61 -1.80
N ASP A 350 14.04 -2.18 -2.80
CA ASP A 350 13.50 -3.06 -3.84
C ASP A 350 14.12 -2.77 -5.21
N GLU A 351 14.22 -3.84 -6.02
CA GLU A 351 14.47 -3.72 -7.44
C GLU A 351 13.23 -3.13 -8.13
N PRO A 352 13.39 -2.14 -9.02
CA PRO A 352 12.25 -1.55 -9.71
C PRO A 352 11.63 -2.52 -10.71
N PHE A 353 10.30 -2.45 -10.85
CA PHE A 353 9.55 -3.18 -11.86
C PHE A 353 9.93 -2.72 -13.27
N GLU A 354 10.47 -3.62 -14.07
CA GLU A 354 10.99 -3.34 -15.42
C GLU A 354 12.00 -2.16 -15.42
N SER A 355 12.05 -1.37 -16.50
CA SER A 355 12.90 -0.17 -16.61
C SER A 355 12.23 1.09 -16.04
N ASN A 356 11.28 0.95 -15.12
CA ASN A 356 10.54 2.08 -14.57
C ASN A 356 11.41 2.93 -13.65
N THR A 357 11.56 4.21 -13.99
CA THR A 357 12.34 5.18 -13.22
C THR A 357 11.57 5.83 -12.07
N PHE A 358 10.25 5.60 -11.97
CA PHE A 358 9.44 6.17 -10.89
C PHE A 358 9.75 5.48 -9.57
N LYS A 359 10.13 6.30 -8.58
CA LYS A 359 10.40 5.87 -7.21
C LYS A 359 9.38 6.52 -6.27
N PRO A 360 8.46 5.74 -5.70
CA PRO A 360 7.52 6.27 -4.71
C PRO A 360 8.24 6.82 -3.48
N ARG A 361 7.63 7.85 -2.86
CA ARG A 361 8.15 8.48 -1.63
C ARG A 361 7.24 8.18 -0.47
N TYR A 362 7.85 7.89 0.68
CA TYR A 362 7.14 7.51 1.91
C TYR A 362 7.49 8.44 3.07
N PRO A 363 6.58 8.61 4.05
CA PRO A 363 6.83 9.44 5.21
C PRO A 363 7.90 8.82 6.12
N VAL A 364 8.87 9.63 6.54
CA VAL A 364 9.93 9.28 7.48
C VAL A 364 9.95 10.30 8.60
N TYR A 365 9.91 9.86 9.83
CA TYR A 365 9.84 10.73 10.99
C TYR A 365 11.22 10.99 11.62
N PRO A 366 11.59 12.26 11.87
CA PRO A 366 12.84 12.61 12.54
C PRO A 366 12.68 12.46 14.08
N PHE A 367 12.94 11.27 14.62
CA PHE A 367 12.83 11.01 16.06
C PHE A 367 14.00 11.57 16.89
N ASP A 368 15.12 11.95 16.28
CA ASP A 368 16.34 12.36 16.98
C ASP A 368 16.45 13.89 17.26
N ASN A 369 15.44 14.68 16.91
CA ASN A 369 15.48 16.13 17.16
C ASN A 369 15.21 16.41 18.65
N LYS A 370 16.28 16.66 19.42
CA LYS A 370 16.18 17.35 20.72
C LYS A 370 15.45 18.68 20.52
N PRO A 371 14.42 19.01 21.33
CA PRO A 371 13.87 20.35 21.34
C PRO A 371 14.97 21.30 21.86
N GLY A 372 15.60 22.08 20.99
CA GLY A 372 16.50 23.13 21.46
C GLY A 372 17.76 23.47 20.67
N SER A 373 18.01 23.00 19.46
CA SER A 373 19.06 23.61 18.63
C SER A 373 18.46 24.30 17.40
N GLY A 374 18.05 25.54 17.58
CA GLY A 374 17.70 26.41 16.46
C GLY A 374 18.97 26.73 15.66
N THR A 375 19.17 26.05 14.54
CA THR A 375 20.03 26.55 13.48
C THR A 375 19.16 27.41 12.57
N ASN A 376 19.34 28.74 12.69
CA ASN A 376 18.94 29.72 11.69
C ASN A 376 19.60 29.36 10.36
N GLY A 377 18.89 28.66 9.48
CA GLY A 377 19.25 28.42 8.10
C GLY A 377 18.07 28.81 7.24
N ALA A 378 18.10 30.03 6.72
CA ALA A 378 17.16 30.49 5.70
C ALA A 378 17.32 29.63 4.44
N ASN A 379 16.36 28.74 4.20
CA ASN A 379 16.06 28.22 2.87
C ASN A 379 14.56 27.96 2.83
N GLY A 380 13.87 28.69 1.91
CA GLY A 380 12.44 28.60 1.66
C GLY A 380 12.05 27.19 1.17
N GLY A 381 11.81 26.28 2.09
CA GLY A 381 11.25 24.97 1.82
C GLY A 381 9.74 25.06 1.77
N ALA A 382 9.13 24.72 0.64
CA ALA A 382 7.70 24.50 0.53
C ALA A 382 7.25 23.51 1.61
N SER A 383 6.26 23.89 2.42
CA SER A 383 5.69 23.07 3.48
C SER A 383 5.14 21.78 2.89
N ALA A 384 5.63 20.61 3.34
CA ALA A 384 5.06 19.34 3.00
C ALA A 384 3.58 19.27 3.45
N PRO A 385 2.69 18.58 2.70
CA PRO A 385 1.29 18.46 3.09
C PRO A 385 1.18 17.80 4.47
N SER A 386 0.37 18.38 5.35
CA SER A 386 0.15 17.86 6.71
C SER A 386 -0.53 16.50 6.65
N LEU A 387 0.03 15.50 7.32
CA LEU A 387 -0.59 14.16 7.50
C LEU A 387 -1.79 14.18 8.48
N TYR A 388 -2.01 15.30 9.15
CA TYR A 388 -3.14 15.48 10.05
C TYR A 388 -4.16 16.43 9.42
N PRO A 389 -5.47 16.12 9.41
CA PRO A 389 -6.48 17.08 8.98
C PRO A 389 -6.42 18.29 9.92
N LYS A 390 -6.09 19.47 9.38
CA LYS A 390 -6.30 20.72 10.10
C LYS A 390 -7.81 20.90 10.28
N ALA A 391 -8.22 21.20 11.52
CA ALA A 391 -9.61 21.47 11.87
C ALA A 391 -10.22 22.73 11.19
N GLU A 392 -9.48 23.39 10.29
CA GLU A 392 -9.85 24.68 9.67
C GLU A 392 -10.08 24.63 8.16
N ASP A 393 -10.01 23.48 7.48
CA ASP A 393 -10.24 23.39 6.02
C ASP A 393 -11.72 23.12 5.64
N THR A 394 -12.67 23.57 6.46
CA THR A 394 -14.03 23.78 5.97
C THR A 394 -14.06 25.13 5.25
N PRO A 395 -14.34 25.19 3.93
CA PRO A 395 -14.50 26.46 3.24
C PRO A 395 -15.64 27.22 3.92
N PRO A 396 -15.50 28.53 4.19
CA PRO A 396 -16.60 29.31 4.74
C PRO A 396 -17.78 29.24 3.79
N ALA A 397 -18.96 28.96 4.35
CA ALA A 397 -20.19 28.96 3.60
C ALA A 397 -20.32 30.32 2.85
N PRO A 398 -20.73 30.32 1.58
CA PRO A 398 -20.89 31.57 0.84
C PRO A 398 -21.84 32.49 1.59
N PRO A 399 -21.59 33.82 1.63
CA PRO A 399 -22.44 34.75 2.33
C PRO A 399 -23.82 34.72 1.77
N VAL A 400 -24.80 34.42 2.62
CA VAL A 400 -26.22 34.47 2.27
C VAL A 400 -26.60 35.94 2.13
N HIS A 401 -26.69 36.42 0.91
CA HIS A 401 -27.32 37.73 0.60
C HIS A 401 -28.81 37.64 0.88
N PHE A 402 -29.23 38.21 2.00
CA PHE A 402 -30.62 38.53 2.23
C PHE A 402 -30.99 39.75 1.39
N SER A 403 -31.73 39.55 0.30
CA SER A 403 -32.49 40.62 -0.35
C SER A 403 -33.89 40.63 0.25
N PRO A 404 -34.38 41.78 0.73
CA PRO A 404 -35.76 41.87 1.17
C PRO A 404 -36.67 42.01 -0.02
N ASN A 405 -37.52 41.02 -0.29
CA ASN A 405 -38.60 41.14 -1.23
C ASN A 405 -39.95 41.24 -0.50
N PRO A 406 -40.85 42.12 -1.01
CA PRO A 406 -42.09 42.39 -0.35
C PRO A 406 -43.14 41.30 -0.57
N VAL A 407 -43.94 41.10 0.48
CA VAL A 407 -45.12 40.23 0.52
C VAL A 407 -46.17 40.67 -0.46
N PRO A 408 -46.88 39.75 -1.13
CA PRO A 408 -48.31 39.86 -1.25
C PRO A 408 -49.05 38.68 -0.63
N GLN A 409 -50.03 39.03 0.20
CA GLN A 409 -51.08 38.17 0.73
C GLN A 409 -51.95 37.62 -0.39
N ALA A 410 -52.27 36.32 -0.32
CA ALA A 410 -53.53 35.80 -0.83
C ALA A 410 -53.88 34.49 -0.11
N VAL A 411 -55.00 34.58 0.53
CA VAL A 411 -55.76 33.51 1.20
C VAL A 411 -56.29 32.53 0.17
N HIS A 412 -56.07 31.22 0.30
CA HIS A 412 -57.05 30.23 -0.16
C HIS A 412 -56.96 28.91 0.64
N LYS A 413 -58.14 28.54 1.07
CA LYS A 413 -58.65 27.44 1.88
C LYS A 413 -58.16 26.04 1.47
N SER A 414 -57.85 25.21 2.46
CA SER A 414 -57.77 23.76 2.36
C SER A 414 -59.14 23.09 2.26
N PRO A 415 -59.29 21.98 1.54
CA PRO A 415 -60.35 21.02 1.77
C PRO A 415 -59.83 19.71 2.41
N PRO A 416 -60.76 18.93 3.00
CA PRO A 416 -60.42 17.95 4.06
C PRO A 416 -60.12 16.54 3.52
N TYR A 417 -59.44 15.76 4.38
CA TYR A 417 -59.20 14.33 4.20
C TYR A 417 -60.47 13.50 4.17
N PRO A 418 -60.50 12.38 3.43
CA PRO A 418 -61.34 11.25 3.80
C PRO A 418 -60.55 9.99 4.16
N THR A 419 -61.09 9.30 5.13
CA THR A 419 -60.77 8.04 5.79
C THR A 419 -60.97 6.82 4.86
N ASN A 420 -60.20 5.73 5.19
CA ASN A 420 -60.16 4.36 4.66
C ASN A 420 -61.48 3.55 4.70
N PRO A 421 -61.44 2.26 4.29
CA PRO A 421 -61.19 1.64 2.99
C PRO A 421 -62.39 0.84 2.46
N PRO A 422 -62.34 0.10 1.37
CA PRO A 422 -62.21 -1.37 1.45
C PRO A 422 -61.50 -2.07 0.27
N ALA A 423 -61.43 -3.41 0.40
CA ALA A 423 -60.64 -4.43 -0.21
C ALA A 423 -60.82 -4.71 -1.72
N ALA A 424 -59.76 -5.28 -2.27
CA ALA A 424 -59.67 -6.35 -3.30
C ALA A 424 -60.21 -6.10 -4.71
N ALA A 425 -59.28 -6.08 -5.67
CA ALA A 425 -59.43 -6.72 -6.99
C ALA A 425 -58.05 -6.86 -7.67
N ALA A 426 -57.77 -8.06 -8.13
CA ALA A 426 -56.57 -8.39 -8.90
C ALA A 426 -56.62 -7.77 -10.29
N ALA A 427 -55.47 -7.17 -10.72
CA ALA A 427 -55.25 -6.83 -12.12
C ALA A 427 -53.77 -6.91 -12.46
N SER A 428 -53.52 -7.69 -13.48
CA SER A 428 -52.33 -8.00 -14.29
C SER A 428 -51.25 -6.90 -14.33
N ALA A 429 -50.00 -7.36 -14.13
CA ALA A 429 -48.78 -6.61 -14.33
C ALA A 429 -48.44 -6.41 -15.81
N PRO A 430 -47.92 -5.23 -16.21
CA PRO A 430 -47.25 -5.09 -17.49
C PRO A 430 -45.77 -5.46 -17.37
N SER A 431 -45.33 -6.27 -18.35
CA SER A 431 -43.92 -6.62 -18.58
C SER A 431 -43.12 -5.36 -18.94
N GLY A 432 -42.16 -4.98 -18.06
CA GLY A 432 -41.20 -3.95 -18.33
C GLY A 432 -39.78 -4.52 -18.16
N ASN A 433 -38.96 -4.40 -19.19
CA ASN A 433 -37.56 -4.73 -19.19
C ASN A 433 -36.80 -3.84 -18.19
N PHE A 434 -36.07 -4.47 -17.30
CA PHE A 434 -35.08 -3.76 -16.48
C PHE A 434 -33.68 -3.98 -17.09
N GLU A 435 -33.10 -2.92 -17.63
CA GLU A 435 -31.68 -2.86 -17.95
C GLU A 435 -30.88 -2.53 -16.69
N VAL A 436 -30.02 -3.45 -16.24
CA VAL A 436 -28.98 -3.18 -15.27
C VAL A 436 -27.66 -3.68 -15.88
N LEU A 437 -26.75 -2.73 -16.12
CA LEU A 437 -25.36 -2.99 -16.54
C LEU A 437 -25.17 -3.64 -17.92
N GLY A 438 -25.87 -3.21 -18.97
CA GLY A 438 -25.45 -3.46 -20.36
C GLY A 438 -25.47 -4.91 -20.83
N PHE A 439 -26.19 -5.82 -20.15
CA PHE A 439 -26.40 -7.21 -20.59
C PHE A 439 -27.91 -7.49 -20.70
N SER A 440 -28.32 -7.81 -21.92
CA SER A 440 -29.69 -8.30 -22.19
C SER A 440 -29.78 -9.76 -21.84
N ILE A 441 -30.71 -10.13 -20.95
CA ILE A 441 -31.05 -11.52 -20.63
C ILE A 441 -32.18 -11.95 -21.54
N PRO A 442 -32.10 -13.10 -22.26
CA PRO A 442 -33.19 -13.59 -23.10
C PRO A 442 -34.43 -13.95 -22.26
N PRO A 443 -35.66 -13.78 -22.79
CA PRO A 443 -36.93 -13.96 -22.02
C PRO A 443 -37.23 -15.36 -21.55
N ASP A 444 -36.43 -16.39 -21.87
CA ASP A 444 -36.70 -17.80 -21.55
C ASP A 444 -35.78 -18.42 -20.49
N TYR A 445 -35.02 -17.61 -19.73
CA TYR A 445 -34.16 -18.15 -18.68
C TYR A 445 -34.92 -18.50 -17.41
N LYS A 446 -35.10 -19.82 -17.16
CA LYS A 446 -35.60 -20.39 -15.90
C LYS A 446 -34.39 -20.82 -15.07
N PRO A 447 -34.16 -20.29 -13.87
CA PRO A 447 -33.13 -20.81 -12.98
C PRO A 447 -33.55 -22.18 -12.41
N THR A 448 -32.64 -23.13 -12.48
CA THR A 448 -32.78 -24.44 -11.83
C THR A 448 -32.60 -24.31 -10.32
N PRO A 449 -33.46 -24.86 -9.46
CA PRO A 449 -33.27 -24.84 -8.02
C PRO A 449 -32.11 -25.74 -7.60
N SER A 450 -31.18 -25.21 -6.81
CA SER A 450 -30.11 -25.96 -6.16
C SER A 450 -30.66 -26.92 -5.11
N ALA A 451 -30.24 -28.19 -5.20
CA ALA A 451 -30.58 -29.24 -4.23
C ALA A 451 -29.95 -28.98 -2.85
N PRO A 452 -30.59 -29.39 -1.74
CA PRO A 452 -30.05 -29.22 -0.40
C PRO A 452 -28.91 -30.21 -0.13
N ALA A 453 -27.91 -29.72 0.60
CA ALA A 453 -26.74 -30.48 1.05
C ALA A 453 -27.17 -31.62 2.00
N GLY A 454 -26.85 -32.85 1.61
CA GLY A 454 -27.01 -34.04 2.44
C GLY A 454 -25.88 -34.14 3.48
N ALA A 455 -26.25 -34.48 4.70
CA ALA A 455 -25.37 -34.74 5.83
C ALA A 455 -24.49 -36.00 5.63
N PRO A 456 -23.29 -36.08 6.25
CA PRO A 456 -22.44 -37.27 6.13
C PRO A 456 -22.85 -38.35 7.13
N THR A 457 -23.11 -39.52 6.64
CA THR A 457 -23.17 -40.78 7.43
C THR A 457 -21.78 -41.42 7.40
N GLY A 458 -21.27 -41.72 8.58
CA GLY A 458 -20.01 -42.41 8.77
C GLY A 458 -20.04 -43.89 8.37
N GLY A 459 -18.86 -44.44 8.08
CA GLY A 459 -18.63 -45.86 7.85
C GLY A 459 -17.14 -46.18 7.95
N ILE A 460 -16.77 -46.78 9.05
CA ILE A 460 -15.45 -47.36 9.36
C ILE A 460 -15.27 -48.64 8.55
N GLY A 461 -14.11 -48.87 7.96
CA GLY A 461 -13.74 -50.14 7.35
C GLY A 461 -12.25 -50.28 7.08
N TRP A 462 -11.57 -50.97 7.96
CA TRP A 462 -10.21 -51.46 7.81
C TRP A 462 -10.12 -52.60 6.78
N LYS A 463 -9.17 -52.48 5.85
CA LYS A 463 -8.23 -53.54 5.49
C LYS A 463 -7.02 -52.96 4.80
#